data_612921a1ae76d9cea11e25716b1fc950
#
_entry.id   612921a1ae76d9cea11e25716b1fc950
#
_cell.length_a   1.000
_cell.length_b   1.000
_cell.length_c   1.000
_cell.angle_alpha   90.00
_cell.angle_beta   90.00
_cell.angle_gamma   90.00
#
_symmetry.space_group_name_H-M   'P 1'
#
loop_
_entity.id
_entity.type
_entity.pdbx_description
1 polymer ?
#
loop_
_entity_poly.entity_id
_entity_poly.type
_entity_poly.pdbx_seq_one_letter_code
_entity_poly.pdbx_strand_id
1 'polypeptide(L)'
;MELIVEFDLNADLVSVPARVAENIDVIRQRFLRWVYSPEGKKKLTKKMERSDGQRFACVCYNSKEFIDWLNKKVLQAGEDRAALVEKNIDSQACGDVPSIFF
;
A
#
# COMPACT_ATOMS: atom_id res chain seq x y z
N MET A 1 -14.81 -5.29 1.54
CA MET A 1 -15.06 -3.98 0.92
C MET A 1 -13.91 -3.65 -0.01
N GLU A 2 -14.21 -3.14 -1.18
CA GLU A 2 -13.19 -2.78 -2.15
C GLU A 2 -12.68 -1.37 -1.93
N LEU A 3 -11.40 -1.16 -2.22
CA LEU A 3 -10.70 0.11 -2.05
C LEU A 3 -9.72 0.27 -3.19
N ILE A 4 -9.66 1.47 -3.77
CA ILE A 4 -8.64 1.82 -4.77
C ILE A 4 -7.45 2.42 -4.05
N VAL A 5 -6.28 1.82 -4.21
CA VAL A 5 -5.03 2.38 -3.71
C VAL A 5 -4.24 2.96 -4.88
N GLU A 6 -3.92 4.25 -4.80
CA GLU A 6 -3.22 4.96 -5.86
C GLU A 6 -1.80 5.27 -5.44
N PHE A 7 -0.86 4.94 -6.31
CA PHE A 7 0.55 5.27 -6.20
C PHE A 7 0.95 6.14 -7.40
N ASP A 8 2.15 6.67 -7.41
CA ASP A 8 2.57 7.66 -8.41
C ASP A 8 2.31 7.24 -9.87
N LEU A 9 2.48 5.95 -10.17
CA LEU A 9 2.43 5.45 -11.54
C LEU A 9 1.26 4.50 -11.81
N ASN A 10 0.53 4.08 -10.78
CA ASN A 10 -0.52 3.08 -10.96
C ASN A 10 -1.56 3.16 -9.85
N ALA A 11 -2.73 2.58 -10.14
CA ALA A 11 -3.80 2.38 -9.17
C ALA A 11 -4.19 0.91 -9.18
N ASP A 12 -4.40 0.34 -8.00
CA ASP A 12 -4.78 -1.06 -7.83
C ASP A 12 -6.08 -1.15 -7.03
N LEU A 13 -6.89 -2.16 -7.34
CA LEU A 13 -8.10 -2.47 -6.59
C LEU A 13 -7.79 -3.54 -5.56
N VAL A 14 -8.06 -3.24 -4.29
CA VAL A 14 -7.81 -4.17 -3.19
C VAL A 14 -9.10 -4.44 -2.41
N SER A 15 -9.18 -5.62 -1.82
CA SER A 15 -10.25 -5.98 -0.90
C SER A 15 -9.73 -5.90 0.53
N VAL A 16 -10.46 -5.19 1.39
CA VAL A 16 -10.08 -4.98 2.80
C VAL A 16 -11.33 -5.13 3.68
N PRO A 17 -11.16 -5.45 4.97
CA PRO A 17 -12.27 -5.39 5.92
C PRO A 17 -12.87 -3.98 5.99
N ALA A 18 -14.17 -3.88 6.24
CA ALA A 18 -14.88 -2.60 6.26
C ALA A 18 -14.25 -1.60 7.24
N ARG A 19 -13.77 -2.05 8.41
CA ARG A 19 -13.14 -1.16 9.39
C ARG A 19 -11.85 -0.49 8.87
N VAL A 20 -11.14 -1.15 7.95
CA VAL A 20 -9.96 -0.56 7.31
C VAL A 20 -10.39 0.54 6.34
N ALA A 21 -11.36 0.26 5.48
CA ALA A 21 -11.85 1.25 4.52
C ALA A 21 -12.49 2.46 5.21
N GLU A 22 -13.22 2.24 6.30
CA GLU A 22 -13.86 3.31 7.07
C GLU A 22 -12.86 4.20 7.81
N ASN A 23 -11.68 3.70 8.12
CA ASN A 23 -10.62 4.42 8.83
C ASN A 23 -9.38 4.61 7.96
N ILE A 24 -9.55 4.69 6.66
CA ILE A 24 -8.43 4.61 5.72
C ILE A 24 -7.41 5.74 5.90
N ASP A 25 -7.84 6.94 6.26
CA ASP A 25 -6.91 8.07 6.48
C ASP A 25 -5.96 7.78 7.65
N VAL A 26 -6.48 7.24 8.74
CA VAL A 26 -5.68 6.86 9.91
C VAL A 26 -4.77 5.68 9.56
N ILE A 27 -5.29 4.70 8.86
CA ILE A 27 -4.53 3.53 8.41
C ILE A 27 -3.39 3.94 7.48
N ARG A 28 -3.65 4.86 6.53
CA ARG A 28 -2.63 5.41 5.65
C ARG A 28 -1.49 6.07 6.44
N GLN A 29 -1.83 6.91 7.41
CA GLN A 29 -0.83 7.57 8.25
C GLN A 29 0.01 6.56 9.03
N ARG A 30 -0.61 5.52 9.57
CA ARG A 30 0.08 4.44 10.29
C ARG A 30 1.02 3.68 9.37
N PHE A 31 0.58 3.37 8.15
CA PHE A 31 1.41 2.70 7.16
C PHE A 31 2.64 3.53 6.79
N LEU A 32 2.45 4.81 6.48
CA LEU A 32 3.56 5.71 6.13
C LEU A 32 4.55 5.88 7.29
N ARG A 33 4.04 5.96 8.51
CA ARG A 33 4.89 6.01 9.69
C ARG A 33 5.72 4.74 9.84
N TRP A 34 5.13 3.58 9.59
CA TRP A 34 5.86 2.31 9.61
C TRP A 34 6.90 2.23 8.48
N VAL A 35 6.56 2.66 7.26
CA VAL A 35 7.46 2.65 6.10
C VAL A 35 8.77 3.39 6.44
N TYR A 36 8.66 4.52 7.12
CA TYR A 36 9.83 5.35 7.47
C TYR A 36 10.40 5.02 8.86
N SER A 37 9.88 4.00 9.54
CA SER A 37 10.48 3.47 10.76
C SER A 37 11.74 2.66 10.43
N PRO A 38 12.61 2.37 11.43
CA PRO A 38 13.78 1.51 11.18
C PRO A 38 13.42 0.15 10.61
N GLU A 39 12.32 -0.47 11.08
CA GLU A 39 11.85 -1.77 10.57
C GLU A 39 11.39 -1.67 9.11
N GLY A 40 10.57 -0.68 8.81
CA GLY A 40 10.06 -0.48 7.45
C GLY A 40 11.17 -0.15 6.47
N LYS A 41 12.07 0.74 6.82
CA LYS A 41 13.23 1.07 5.99
C LYS A 41 14.09 -0.14 5.72
N LYS A 42 14.32 -0.98 6.72
CA LYS A 42 15.11 -2.21 6.55
C LYS A 42 14.48 -3.15 5.54
N LYS A 43 13.15 -3.29 5.55
CA LYS A 43 12.43 -4.21 4.66
C LYS A 43 12.23 -3.66 3.27
N LEU A 44 12.02 -2.36 3.12
CA LEU A 44 11.55 -1.73 1.89
C LEU A 44 12.64 -0.96 1.13
N THR A 45 13.82 -0.77 1.70
CA THR A 45 14.92 -0.09 1.04
C THR A 45 15.49 -0.96 -0.06
N LYS A 46 15.53 -0.42 -1.28
CA LYS A 46 16.18 -1.06 -2.43
C LYS A 46 17.37 -0.24 -2.86
N LYS A 47 18.45 -0.93 -3.20
CA LYS A 47 19.62 -0.31 -3.80
C LYS A 47 19.39 -0.20 -5.31
N MET A 48 19.52 1.00 -5.82
CA MET A 48 19.31 1.30 -7.23
C MET A 48 20.58 1.91 -7.81
N GLU A 49 20.78 1.75 -9.11
CA GLU A 49 21.91 2.31 -9.84
C GLU A 49 21.39 3.25 -10.90
N ARG A 50 21.97 4.46 -10.95
CA ARG A 50 21.65 5.44 -12.00
C ARG A 50 22.40 5.09 -13.28
N SER A 51 21.93 5.65 -14.39
CA SER A 51 22.57 5.49 -15.71
C SER A 51 24.02 6.00 -15.73
N ASP A 52 24.39 6.91 -14.83
CA ASP A 52 25.73 7.45 -14.67
C ASP A 52 26.64 6.58 -13.74
N GLY A 53 26.15 5.45 -13.28
CA GLY A 53 26.88 4.53 -12.41
C GLY A 53 26.78 4.84 -10.91
N GLN A 54 26.09 5.93 -10.52
CA GLN A 54 25.90 6.23 -9.11
C GLN A 54 24.87 5.31 -8.49
N ARG A 55 25.18 4.82 -7.28
CA ARG A 55 24.28 3.98 -6.51
C ARG A 55 23.57 4.79 -5.44
N PHE A 56 22.30 4.51 -5.25
CA PHE A 56 21.50 5.14 -4.20
C PHE A 56 20.54 4.13 -3.59
N ALA A 57 20.09 4.40 -2.37
CA ALA A 57 19.10 3.60 -1.67
C ALA A 57 17.76 4.35 -1.65
N CYS A 58 16.68 3.65 -1.95
CA CYS A 58 15.35 4.23 -2.00
C CYS A 58 14.36 3.32 -1.27
N VAL A 59 13.45 3.92 -0.50
CA VAL A 59 12.34 3.19 0.10
C VAL A 59 11.26 3.03 -0.96
N CYS A 60 10.93 1.78 -1.30
CA CYS A 60 9.97 1.46 -2.34
C CYS A 60 8.81 0.66 -1.78
N TYR A 61 7.58 1.09 -2.06
CA TYR A 61 6.37 0.38 -1.66
C TYR A 61 5.27 0.57 -2.69
N ASN A 62 4.38 -0.41 -2.73
CA ASN A 62 3.18 -0.40 -3.58
C ASN A 62 2.06 -1.14 -2.85
N SER A 63 1.00 -1.51 -3.57
CA SER A 63 -0.15 -2.20 -2.98
C SER A 63 0.22 -3.51 -2.30
N LYS A 64 1.19 -4.25 -2.81
CA LYS A 64 1.66 -5.50 -2.20
C LYS A 64 2.20 -5.26 -0.79
N GLU A 65 3.06 -4.28 -0.62
CA GLU A 65 3.65 -3.94 0.67
C GLU A 65 2.58 -3.44 1.64
N PHE A 66 1.63 -2.66 1.15
CA PHE A 66 0.49 -2.20 1.95
C PHE A 66 -0.38 -3.36 2.43
N ILE A 67 -0.72 -4.28 1.53
CA ILE A 67 -1.51 -5.48 1.85
C ILE A 67 -0.78 -6.36 2.87
N ASP A 68 0.50 -6.62 2.66
CA ASP A 68 1.31 -7.41 3.59
C ASP A 68 1.36 -6.76 4.98
N TRP A 69 1.53 -5.46 5.03
CA TRP A 69 1.54 -4.72 6.30
C TRP A 69 0.19 -4.81 7.01
N LEU A 70 -0.91 -4.64 6.28
CA LEU A 70 -2.26 -4.78 6.85
C LEU A 70 -2.44 -6.16 7.49
N ASN A 71 -2.08 -7.20 6.76
CA ASN A 71 -2.28 -8.57 7.21
C ASN A 71 -1.40 -8.94 8.42
N LYS A 72 -0.23 -8.33 8.54
CA LYS A 72 0.73 -8.63 9.62
C LYS A 72 0.59 -7.73 10.84
N LYS A 73 0.27 -6.45 10.64
CA LYS A 73 0.36 -5.43 11.69
C LYS A 73 -0.99 -4.86 12.13
N VAL A 74 -2.03 -4.96 11.31
CA VAL A 74 -3.32 -4.32 11.57
C VAL A 74 -4.41 -5.36 11.80
N LEU A 75 -4.52 -6.35 10.91
CA LEU A 75 -5.58 -7.35 10.96
C LEU A 75 -5.25 -8.45 11.95
N GLN A 76 -6.26 -8.83 12.74
CA GLN A 76 -6.12 -9.88 13.75
C GLN A 76 -6.41 -11.25 13.13
N ALA A 77 -5.97 -12.29 13.82
CA ALA A 77 -6.33 -13.66 13.46
C ALA A 77 -7.87 -13.81 13.50
N GLY A 78 -8.43 -14.37 12.45
CA GLY A 78 -9.88 -14.54 12.32
C GLY A 78 -10.58 -13.41 11.55
N GLU A 79 -9.92 -12.27 11.33
CA GLU A 79 -10.45 -11.27 10.43
C GLU A 79 -10.19 -11.64 8.97
N ASP A 80 -11.05 -11.15 8.06
CA ASP A 80 -10.82 -11.31 6.63
C ASP A 80 -9.48 -10.66 6.25
N ARG A 81 -8.74 -11.33 5.39
CA ARG A 81 -7.44 -10.82 4.94
C ARG A 81 -7.61 -9.78 3.85
N ALA A 82 -6.71 -8.80 3.85
CA ALA A 82 -6.56 -7.90 2.72
C ALA A 82 -5.99 -8.67 1.53
N ALA A 83 -6.47 -8.37 0.33
CA ALA A 83 -6.03 -9.05 -0.89
C ALA A 83 -6.09 -8.12 -2.10
N LEU A 84 -5.20 -8.35 -3.05
CA LEU A 84 -5.23 -7.66 -4.33
C LEU A 84 -6.34 -8.26 -5.19
N VAL A 85 -7.20 -7.41 -5.73
CA VAL A 85 -8.29 -7.81 -6.64
C VAL A 85 -7.85 -7.62 -8.09
N GLU A 86 -7.34 -6.44 -8.43
CA GLU A 86 -6.92 -6.13 -9.80
C GLU A 86 -5.80 -5.07 -9.77
N LYS A 87 -4.80 -5.26 -10.62
CA LYS A 87 -3.68 -4.33 -10.81
C LYS A 87 -3.94 -3.37 -11.95
N ASN A 88 -3.37 -2.17 -11.86
CA ASN A 88 -3.35 -1.18 -12.94
C ASN A 88 -4.75 -0.88 -13.47
N ILE A 89 -5.65 -0.56 -12.55
CA ILE A 89 -7.02 -0.19 -12.90
C ILE A 89 -7.09 1.27 -13.33
N ASP A 90 -8.15 1.61 -14.08
CA ASP A 90 -8.56 2.99 -14.28
C ASP A 90 -9.46 3.41 -13.10
N SER A 91 -8.93 4.25 -12.22
CA SER A 91 -9.66 4.68 -11.02
C SER A 91 -10.94 5.45 -11.37
N GLN A 92 -10.99 6.11 -12.52
CA GLN A 92 -12.19 6.83 -12.96
C GLN A 92 -13.31 5.89 -13.41
N ALA A 93 -12.98 4.69 -13.85
CA ALA A 93 -13.95 3.69 -14.28
C ALA A 93 -14.61 2.94 -13.12
N CYS A 94 -14.11 3.08 -11.90
CA CYS A 94 -14.59 2.32 -10.73
C CYS A 94 -15.76 2.97 -9.98
N GLY A 95 -16.26 4.11 -10.45
CA GLY A 95 -17.46 4.76 -9.88
C GLY A 95 -17.32 5.14 -8.42
N ASP A 96 -18.18 4.57 -7.59
CA ASP A 96 -18.31 4.95 -6.16
C ASP A 96 -17.32 4.24 -5.23
N VAL A 97 -16.38 3.47 -5.74
CA VAL A 97 -15.38 2.80 -4.90
C VAL A 97 -14.46 3.84 -4.27
N PRO A 98 -14.31 3.84 -2.93
CA PRO A 98 -13.41 4.80 -2.28
C PRO A 98 -11.97 4.61 -2.74
N SER A 99 -11.23 5.71 -2.80
CA SER A 99 -9.83 5.70 -3.20
C SER A 99 -8.96 6.41 -2.18
N ILE A 100 -7.70 6.00 -2.09
CA ILE A 100 -6.70 6.63 -1.24
C ILE A 100 -5.39 6.75 -2.02
N PHE A 101 -4.77 7.91 -1.95
CA PHE A 101 -3.49 8.18 -2.58
C PHE A 101 -2.36 8.10 -1.56
N PHE A 102 -1.32 7.37 -1.93
CA PHE A 102 -0.12 7.22 -1.10
C PHE A 102 1.06 8.06 -1.57
#